data_85e548e8ad6c1b6e303f96541a5e993d
#
_entry.id   85e548e8ad6c1b6e303f96541a5e993d
#
_cell.length_a   1.000
_cell.length_b   1.000
_cell.length_c   1.000
_cell.angle_alpha   90.00
_cell.angle_beta   90.00
_cell.angle_gamma   90.00
#
_symmetry.space_group_name_H-M   'P 1'
#
loop_
_entity.id
_entity.type
_entity.pdbx_description
1 polymer ?
#
loop_
_entity_poly.entity_id
_entity_poly.type
_entity_poly.pdbx_seq_one_letter_code
_entity_poly.pdbx_strand_id
1 'polypeptide(L)'
;MNPHEVCQSSAINFSRFAKTIDSLYETSKESINEVYFSKCVCSVIIFDSLDRRINKADWYPTGGNKAQIIPYAIAKMMAMIPKNMDLDWKLIWQKQEMYPALEKELMKLAHIIHNFFEEEAQGGLVRSMARRADTWNKCKSLPLSLSDEFVSTLISKNEMKQEEAAAKKERKFSHNIDASVEIFKLGADYWTKVCNDLSKEDMLPYGDVAFIGSIAEYIKRNSLPSAAQCKRLVKIIEKAEKKGYI
;
A
#
# COMPACT_ATOMS: atom_id res chain seq x y z
N MET A 1 5.34 -16.35 -4.66
CA MET A 1 6.51 -15.48 -4.50
C MET A 1 7.76 -16.30 -4.67
N ASN A 2 8.72 -15.85 -5.43
CA ASN A 2 10.04 -16.46 -5.60
C ASN A 2 11.13 -15.47 -5.13
N PRO A 3 12.41 -15.89 -4.94
CA PRO A 3 13.46 -15.01 -4.45
C PRO A 3 13.71 -13.76 -5.31
N HIS A 4 13.47 -13.83 -6.63
CA HIS A 4 13.64 -12.68 -7.53
C HIS A 4 12.58 -11.62 -7.30
N GLU A 5 11.33 -12.01 -7.02
CA GLU A 5 10.26 -11.08 -6.66
C GLU A 5 10.56 -10.37 -5.34
N VAL A 6 11.17 -11.08 -4.38
CA VAL A 6 11.60 -10.49 -3.09
C VAL A 6 12.74 -9.49 -3.28
N CYS A 7 13.70 -9.77 -4.15
CA CYS A 7 14.79 -8.83 -4.45
C CYS A 7 14.30 -7.47 -4.99
N GLN A 8 13.12 -7.43 -5.61
CA GLN A 8 12.52 -6.17 -6.05
C GLN A 8 12.05 -5.29 -4.89
N SER A 9 11.91 -5.86 -3.70
CA SER A 9 11.53 -5.13 -2.48
C SER A 9 12.73 -4.54 -1.73
N SER A 10 13.93 -4.56 -2.30
CA SER A 10 15.11 -3.93 -1.70
C SER A 10 15.01 -2.40 -1.69
N ALA A 11 15.76 -1.73 -0.79
CA ALA A 11 15.75 -0.27 -0.66
C ALA A 11 16.03 0.47 -1.98
N ILE A 12 16.92 -0.06 -2.84
CA ILE A 12 17.23 0.53 -4.16
C ILE A 12 16.01 0.46 -5.08
N ASN A 13 15.32 -0.67 -5.10
CA ASN A 13 14.12 -0.86 -5.92
C ASN A 13 12.95 -0.05 -5.35
N PHE A 14 12.84 0.07 -4.04
CA PHE A 14 11.86 0.95 -3.40
C PHE A 14 12.08 2.41 -3.79
N SER A 15 13.31 2.90 -3.79
CA SER A 15 13.61 4.28 -4.21
C SER A 15 13.20 4.55 -5.67
N ARG A 16 13.39 3.58 -6.56
CA ARG A 16 12.90 3.67 -7.96
C ARG A 16 11.38 3.63 -8.03
N PHE A 17 10.76 2.76 -7.26
CA PHE A 17 9.32 2.65 -7.14
C PHE A 17 8.70 3.96 -6.63
N ALA A 18 9.25 4.56 -5.57
CA ALA A 18 8.79 5.84 -5.02
C ALA A 18 8.83 6.96 -6.09
N LYS A 19 9.94 7.08 -6.81
CA LYS A 19 10.07 8.06 -7.93
C LYS A 19 9.03 7.84 -9.03
N THR A 20 8.74 6.58 -9.36
CA THR A 20 7.70 6.24 -10.34
C THR A 20 6.31 6.62 -9.84
N ILE A 21 6.02 6.39 -8.56
CA ILE A 21 4.75 6.78 -7.93
C ILE A 21 4.59 8.31 -7.93
N ASP A 22 5.63 9.05 -7.55
CA ASP A 22 5.61 10.52 -7.56
C ASP A 22 5.30 11.05 -8.97
N SER A 23 5.99 10.54 -9.99
CA SER A 23 5.77 10.90 -11.39
C SER A 23 4.35 10.56 -11.86
N LEU A 24 3.82 9.40 -11.52
CA LEU A 24 2.45 9.01 -11.86
C LEU A 24 1.41 9.89 -11.15
N TYR A 25 1.64 10.24 -9.89
CA TYR A 25 0.75 11.12 -9.13
C TYR A 25 0.69 12.52 -9.73
N GLU A 26 1.84 13.09 -10.10
CA GLU A 26 1.92 14.40 -10.74
C GLU A 26 1.26 14.44 -12.14
N THR A 27 1.39 13.34 -12.90
CA THR A 27 0.92 13.29 -14.29
C THR A 27 -0.53 12.86 -14.45
N SER A 28 -1.01 11.90 -13.65
CA SER A 28 -2.33 11.28 -13.82
C SER A 28 -3.37 11.70 -12.80
N LYS A 29 -2.95 12.29 -11.67
CA LYS A 29 -3.80 12.52 -10.47
C LYS A 29 -4.56 11.28 -10.02
N GLU A 30 -4.07 10.10 -10.37
CA GLU A 30 -4.66 8.83 -9.95
C GLU A 30 -4.37 8.56 -8.48
N SER A 31 -5.34 8.00 -7.78
CA SER A 31 -5.16 7.58 -6.39
C SER A 31 -4.22 6.38 -6.32
N ILE A 32 -3.14 6.51 -5.56
CA ILE A 32 -2.23 5.39 -5.27
C ILE A 32 -3.01 4.32 -4.50
N ASN A 33 -2.79 3.05 -4.86
CA ASN A 33 -3.32 1.94 -4.07
C ASN A 33 -2.53 1.84 -2.75
N GLU A 34 -3.10 2.42 -1.68
CA GLU A 34 -2.47 2.52 -0.36
C GLU A 34 -2.10 1.15 0.23
N VAL A 35 -2.91 0.11 -0.02
CA VAL A 35 -2.65 -1.26 0.45
C VAL A 35 -1.41 -1.82 -0.24
N TYR A 36 -1.31 -1.63 -1.55
CA TYR A 36 -0.13 -2.06 -2.30
C TYR A 36 1.12 -1.30 -1.85
N PHE A 37 1.01 0.02 -1.72
CA PHE A 37 2.11 0.87 -1.26
C PHE A 37 2.60 0.48 0.14
N SER A 38 1.70 0.31 1.10
CA SER A 38 2.07 -0.09 2.47
C SER A 38 2.75 -1.47 2.51
N LYS A 39 2.29 -2.44 1.73
CA LYS A 39 2.95 -3.76 1.61
C LYS A 39 4.35 -3.65 1.00
N CYS A 40 4.56 -2.78 0.02
CA CYS A 40 5.90 -2.53 -0.54
C CYS A 40 6.84 -1.95 0.51
N VAL A 41 6.40 -0.94 1.27
CA VAL A 41 7.20 -0.36 2.36
C VAL A 41 7.50 -1.39 3.44
N CYS A 42 6.50 -2.16 3.89
CA CYS A 42 6.70 -3.24 4.87
C CYS A 42 7.71 -4.28 4.39
N SER A 43 7.69 -4.62 3.10
CA SER A 43 8.66 -5.56 2.51
C SER A 43 10.09 -5.02 2.58
N VAL A 44 10.29 -3.71 2.37
CA VAL A 44 11.59 -3.05 2.53
C VAL A 44 12.02 -3.07 4.00
N ILE A 45 11.11 -2.77 4.93
CA ILE A 45 11.37 -2.81 6.37
C ILE A 45 11.84 -4.21 6.80
N ILE A 46 11.17 -5.26 6.35
CA ILE A 46 11.55 -6.65 6.62
C ILE A 46 12.95 -6.93 6.06
N PHE A 47 13.20 -6.57 4.80
CA PHE A 47 14.48 -6.79 4.14
C PHE A 47 15.63 -6.11 4.89
N ASP A 48 15.52 -4.81 5.15
CA ASP A 48 16.56 -4.02 5.81
C ASP A 48 16.78 -4.44 7.27
N SER A 49 15.72 -4.81 7.97
CA SER A 49 15.83 -5.31 9.34
C SER A 49 16.56 -6.65 9.38
N LEU A 50 16.22 -7.56 8.47
CA LEU A 50 16.87 -8.86 8.37
C LEU A 50 18.35 -8.71 7.94
N ASP A 51 18.67 -7.80 7.03
CA ASP A 51 20.05 -7.49 6.61
C ASP A 51 20.91 -7.06 7.80
N ARG A 52 20.37 -6.17 8.64
CA ARG A 52 21.08 -5.69 9.85
C ARG A 52 21.26 -6.79 10.90
N ARG A 53 20.27 -7.70 11.05
CA ARG A 53 20.34 -8.80 12.03
C ARG A 53 21.31 -9.88 11.59
N ILE A 54 21.29 -10.28 10.32
CA ILE A 54 22.23 -11.27 9.78
C ILE A 54 23.68 -10.81 9.95
N ASN A 55 23.97 -9.52 9.73
CA ASN A 55 25.33 -8.99 9.94
C ASN A 55 25.85 -9.11 11.37
N LYS A 56 24.97 -9.26 12.35
CA LYS A 56 25.31 -9.41 13.79
C LYS A 56 25.23 -10.86 14.28
N ALA A 57 24.85 -11.78 13.40
CA ALA A 57 24.68 -13.18 13.77
C ALA A 57 26.04 -13.90 13.78
N ASP A 58 26.30 -14.66 14.84
CA ASP A 58 27.56 -15.40 15.04
C ASP A 58 27.84 -16.43 13.93
N TRP A 59 26.76 -16.97 13.31
CA TRP A 59 26.87 -17.94 12.21
C TRP A 59 27.19 -17.30 10.84
N TYR A 60 27.11 -15.96 10.71
CA TYR A 60 27.29 -15.29 9.43
C TYR A 60 28.72 -14.77 9.26
N PRO A 61 29.49 -15.31 8.28
CA PRO A 61 30.85 -14.86 8.04
C PRO A 61 30.91 -13.49 7.36
N THR A 62 31.94 -12.70 7.67
CA THR A 62 32.22 -11.43 7.00
C THR A 62 32.36 -11.66 5.49
N GLY A 63 31.60 -10.90 4.69
CA GLY A 63 31.62 -11.03 3.23
C GLY A 63 30.76 -12.16 2.66
N GLY A 64 29.90 -12.78 3.48
CA GLY A 64 28.97 -13.84 3.08
C GLY A 64 27.88 -13.39 2.09
N ASN A 65 27.03 -14.33 1.72
CA ASN A 65 26.06 -14.20 0.62
C ASN A 65 24.68 -13.68 1.07
N LYS A 66 24.59 -12.70 2.01
CA LYS A 66 23.33 -12.22 2.56
C LYS A 66 22.34 -11.70 1.51
N ALA A 67 22.82 -11.09 0.44
CA ALA A 67 22.00 -10.62 -0.67
C ALA A 67 21.22 -11.76 -1.39
N GLN A 68 21.66 -13.00 -1.23
CA GLN A 68 21.00 -14.21 -1.71
C GLN A 68 20.19 -14.89 -0.60
N ILE A 69 20.71 -14.92 0.63
CA ILE A 69 20.07 -15.52 1.80
C ILE A 69 18.74 -14.85 2.12
N ILE A 70 18.71 -13.52 2.21
CA ILE A 70 17.52 -12.75 2.61
C ILE A 70 16.31 -13.02 1.69
N PRO A 71 16.43 -12.87 0.36
CA PRO A 71 15.31 -13.14 -0.54
C PRO A 71 14.80 -14.58 -0.45
N TYR A 72 15.71 -15.53 -0.31
CA TYR A 72 15.35 -16.94 -0.16
C TYR A 72 14.62 -17.22 1.16
N ALA A 73 15.08 -16.64 2.27
CA ALA A 73 14.43 -16.77 3.58
C ALA A 73 13.00 -16.22 3.56
N ILE A 74 12.83 -15.03 3.02
CA ILE A 74 11.50 -14.41 2.90
C ILE A 74 10.60 -15.23 1.96
N ALA A 75 11.11 -15.62 0.78
CA ALA A 75 10.34 -16.41 -0.18
C ALA A 75 9.95 -17.79 0.39
N LYS A 76 10.86 -18.46 1.12
CA LYS A 76 10.59 -19.74 1.76
C LYS A 76 9.52 -19.60 2.84
N MET A 77 9.63 -18.61 3.72
CA MET A 77 8.62 -18.31 4.73
C MET A 77 7.24 -18.09 4.08
N MET A 78 7.17 -17.21 3.09
CA MET A 78 5.91 -16.90 2.38
C MET A 78 5.32 -18.13 1.67
N ALA A 79 6.17 -19.05 1.20
CA ALA A 79 5.71 -20.30 0.58
C ALA A 79 5.13 -21.30 1.59
N MET A 80 5.51 -21.20 2.85
CA MET A 80 5.02 -22.06 3.94
C MET A 80 3.76 -21.52 4.64
N ILE A 81 3.48 -20.21 4.52
CA ILE A 81 2.26 -19.61 5.08
C ILE A 81 1.03 -20.21 4.39
N PRO A 82 0.01 -20.67 5.15
CA PRO A 82 -1.23 -21.19 4.59
C PRO A 82 -1.90 -20.21 3.64
N LYS A 83 -2.51 -20.70 2.56
CA LYS A 83 -3.09 -19.86 1.49
C LYS A 83 -4.15 -18.86 1.97
N ASN A 84 -4.85 -19.18 3.05
CA ASN A 84 -5.88 -18.34 3.67
C ASN A 84 -5.34 -17.35 4.71
N MET A 85 -4.04 -17.40 5.03
CA MET A 85 -3.38 -16.53 6.00
C MET A 85 -2.39 -15.58 5.33
N ASP A 86 -2.00 -14.51 6.03
CA ASP A 86 -0.98 -13.55 5.60
C ASP A 86 -0.26 -12.98 6.83
N LEU A 87 0.82 -12.23 6.61
CA LEU A 87 1.49 -11.46 7.65
C LEU A 87 0.58 -10.32 8.14
N ASP A 88 0.76 -9.93 9.39
CA ASP A 88 0.18 -8.69 9.90
C ASP A 88 0.96 -7.46 9.35
N TRP A 89 0.65 -7.11 8.11
CA TRP A 89 1.24 -5.95 7.43
C TRP A 89 0.95 -4.63 8.15
N LYS A 90 -0.21 -4.53 8.80
CA LYS A 90 -0.63 -3.36 9.56
C LYS A 90 0.26 -3.15 10.78
N LEU A 91 0.58 -4.22 11.49
CA LEU A 91 1.48 -4.17 12.65
C LEU A 91 2.89 -3.74 12.23
N ILE A 92 3.43 -4.28 11.12
CA ILE A 92 4.74 -3.88 10.58
C ILE A 92 4.73 -2.41 10.17
N TRP A 93 3.66 -1.95 9.50
CA TRP A 93 3.49 -0.56 9.10
C TRP A 93 3.45 0.39 10.29
N GLN A 94 2.68 0.06 11.34
CA GLN A 94 2.53 0.90 12.52
C GLN A 94 3.81 1.00 13.34
N LYS A 95 4.54 -0.11 13.48
CA LYS A 95 5.78 -0.15 14.26
C LYS A 95 7.01 0.28 13.48
N GLN A 96 6.94 0.30 12.15
CA GLN A 96 8.09 0.53 11.25
C GLN A 96 9.27 -0.45 11.51
N GLU A 97 8.94 -1.66 12.01
CA GLU A 97 9.90 -2.72 12.31
C GLU A 97 9.22 -4.11 12.25
N MET A 98 10.03 -5.17 12.20
CA MET A 98 9.51 -6.53 12.35
C MET A 98 9.08 -6.78 13.81
N TYR A 99 7.98 -7.51 13.99
CA TYR A 99 7.62 -8.00 15.32
C TYR A 99 8.44 -9.25 15.70
N PRO A 100 8.64 -9.52 17.01
CA PRO A 100 9.62 -10.51 17.48
C PRO A 100 9.47 -11.91 16.89
N ALA A 101 8.23 -12.42 16.76
CA ALA A 101 8.00 -13.74 16.20
C ALA A 101 8.40 -13.85 14.71
N LEU A 102 8.13 -12.79 13.90
CA LEU A 102 8.56 -12.70 12.51
C LEU A 102 10.08 -12.64 12.40
N GLU A 103 10.74 -11.83 13.24
CA GLU A 103 12.18 -11.70 13.27
C GLU A 103 12.85 -13.05 13.58
N LYS A 104 12.40 -13.71 14.64
CA LYS A 104 12.91 -15.03 15.08
C LYS A 104 12.75 -16.09 13.98
N GLU A 105 11.58 -16.15 13.33
CA GLU A 105 11.33 -17.10 12.26
C GLU A 105 12.20 -16.84 11.03
N LEU A 106 12.34 -15.58 10.62
CA LEU A 106 13.19 -15.22 9.48
C LEU A 106 14.68 -15.45 9.76
N MET A 107 15.18 -15.17 10.97
CA MET A 107 16.56 -15.46 11.36
C MET A 107 16.85 -16.96 11.36
N LYS A 108 15.92 -17.79 11.86
CA LYS A 108 16.01 -19.24 11.78
C LYS A 108 16.09 -19.73 10.33
N LEU A 109 15.21 -19.23 9.46
CA LEU A 109 15.20 -19.59 8.05
C LEU A 109 16.45 -19.09 7.32
N ALA A 110 16.92 -17.89 7.63
CA ALA A 110 18.15 -17.35 7.05
C ALA A 110 19.37 -18.21 7.36
N HIS A 111 19.49 -18.71 8.61
CA HIS A 111 20.56 -19.63 8.98
C HIS A 111 20.48 -20.96 8.23
N ILE A 112 19.28 -21.55 8.14
CA ILE A 112 19.09 -22.79 7.38
C ILE A 112 19.44 -22.61 5.90
N ILE A 113 19.07 -21.47 5.31
CA ILE A 113 19.37 -21.16 3.90
C ILE A 113 20.84 -20.87 3.70
N HIS A 114 21.51 -20.25 4.67
CA HIS A 114 22.97 -20.11 4.63
C HIS A 114 23.64 -21.49 4.52
N ASN A 115 23.30 -22.43 5.41
CA ASN A 115 23.83 -23.79 5.37
C ASN A 115 23.51 -24.50 4.05
N PHE A 116 22.27 -24.37 3.58
CA PHE A 116 21.87 -24.91 2.28
C PHE A 116 22.74 -24.38 1.12
N PHE A 117 23.08 -23.09 1.12
CA PHE A 117 23.96 -22.53 0.10
C PHE A 117 25.40 -23.02 0.23
N GLU A 118 25.92 -23.16 1.44
CA GLU A 118 27.27 -23.69 1.67
C GLU A 118 27.38 -25.14 1.18
N GLU A 119 26.37 -25.96 1.45
CA GLU A 119 26.32 -27.36 1.03
C GLU A 119 26.17 -27.51 -0.50
N GLU A 120 25.24 -26.77 -1.12
CA GLU A 120 24.95 -26.86 -2.55
C GLU A 120 26.03 -26.21 -3.45
N ALA A 121 26.70 -25.17 -2.97
CA ALA A 121 27.71 -24.46 -3.76
C ALA A 121 29.02 -25.23 -3.90
N GLN A 122 29.39 -26.10 -2.95
CA GLN A 122 30.62 -26.91 -2.97
C GLN A 122 31.86 -26.11 -3.44
N GLY A 123 32.02 -24.87 -2.95
CA GLY A 123 33.08 -23.97 -3.36
C GLY A 123 32.81 -23.16 -4.65
N GLY A 124 31.64 -23.31 -5.26
CA GLY A 124 31.19 -22.49 -6.38
C GLY A 124 30.62 -21.14 -5.97
N LEU A 125 30.26 -20.31 -6.97
CA LEU A 125 29.69 -18.98 -6.72
C LEU A 125 28.21 -19.07 -6.34
N VAL A 126 27.89 -18.93 -5.04
CA VAL A 126 26.51 -18.87 -4.51
C VAL A 126 25.64 -17.89 -5.29
N ARG A 127 26.18 -16.73 -5.69
CA ARG A 127 25.46 -15.73 -6.48
C ARG A 127 24.94 -16.27 -7.82
N SER A 128 25.72 -17.09 -8.50
CA SER A 128 25.31 -17.70 -9.78
C SER A 128 24.29 -18.81 -9.57
N MET A 129 24.50 -19.62 -8.55
CA MET A 129 23.61 -20.71 -8.17
C MET A 129 22.24 -20.18 -7.74
N ALA A 130 22.19 -19.16 -6.89
CA ALA A 130 20.93 -18.58 -6.38
C ALA A 130 20.03 -17.98 -7.48
N ARG A 131 20.53 -17.78 -8.70
CA ARG A 131 19.75 -17.31 -9.85
C ARG A 131 19.03 -18.42 -10.59
N ARG A 132 19.35 -19.68 -10.30
CA ARG A 132 18.79 -20.83 -11.01
C ARG A 132 17.44 -21.23 -10.42
N ALA A 133 16.50 -21.61 -11.28
CA ALA A 133 15.19 -22.09 -10.87
C ALA A 133 15.26 -23.42 -10.10
N ASP A 134 16.21 -24.32 -10.47
CA ASP A 134 16.43 -25.60 -9.80
C ASP A 134 16.87 -25.40 -8.34
N THR A 135 17.76 -24.45 -8.07
CA THR A 135 18.17 -24.09 -6.70
C THR A 135 16.98 -23.64 -5.86
N TRP A 136 16.11 -22.80 -6.43
CA TRP A 136 14.89 -22.41 -5.73
C TRP A 136 13.96 -23.60 -5.50
N ASN A 137 13.78 -24.49 -6.47
CA ASN A 137 12.94 -25.67 -6.32
C ASN A 137 13.46 -26.60 -5.21
N LYS A 138 14.78 -26.84 -5.14
CA LYS A 138 15.41 -27.56 -4.05
C LYS A 138 15.17 -26.89 -2.69
N CYS A 139 15.43 -25.59 -2.56
CA CYS A 139 15.19 -24.84 -1.33
C CYS A 139 13.71 -24.88 -0.91
N LYS A 140 12.79 -24.72 -1.89
CA LYS A 140 11.35 -24.78 -1.63
C LYS A 140 10.91 -26.15 -1.09
N SER A 141 11.52 -27.24 -1.55
CA SER A 141 11.19 -28.60 -1.11
C SER A 141 11.81 -29.01 0.23
N LEU A 142 12.68 -28.21 0.83
CA LEU A 142 13.22 -28.50 2.16
C LEU A 142 12.07 -28.74 3.17
N PRO A 143 12.10 -29.83 3.95
CA PRO A 143 11.04 -30.20 4.88
C PRO A 143 11.11 -29.34 6.16
N LEU A 144 10.69 -28.09 6.04
CA LEU A 144 10.68 -27.12 7.12
C LEU A 144 9.25 -26.79 7.53
N SER A 145 9.05 -26.52 8.81
CA SER A 145 7.80 -26.03 9.37
C SER A 145 8.00 -24.65 10.01
N LEU A 146 6.95 -23.84 9.96
CA LEU A 146 6.89 -22.60 10.72
C LEU A 146 6.70 -22.92 12.20
N SER A 147 7.25 -22.08 13.07
CA SER A 147 7.03 -22.23 14.52
C SER A 147 5.58 -21.87 14.89
N ASP A 148 5.04 -22.54 15.92
CA ASP A 148 3.69 -22.25 16.41
C ASP A 148 3.57 -20.80 16.90
N GLU A 149 4.64 -20.28 17.53
CA GLU A 149 4.74 -18.87 17.93
C GLU A 149 4.51 -17.92 16.75
N PHE A 150 5.15 -18.18 15.62
CA PHE A 150 4.98 -17.36 14.42
C PHE A 150 3.61 -17.60 13.77
N VAL A 151 3.16 -18.84 13.67
CA VAL A 151 1.84 -19.18 13.07
C VAL A 151 0.71 -18.47 13.81
N SER A 152 0.79 -18.35 15.14
CA SER A 152 -0.21 -17.66 15.97
C SER A 152 -0.30 -16.15 15.68
N THR A 153 0.70 -15.55 15.03
CA THR A 153 0.71 -14.12 14.65
C THR A 153 0.16 -13.86 13.26
N LEU A 154 -0.11 -14.90 12.49
CA LEU A 154 -0.68 -14.76 11.15
C LEU A 154 -2.14 -14.36 11.23
N ILE A 155 -2.56 -13.52 10.28
CA ILE A 155 -3.94 -13.05 10.19
C ILE A 155 -4.68 -13.66 9.00
N SER A 156 -5.98 -13.83 9.14
CA SER A 156 -6.84 -14.34 8.07
C SER A 156 -6.97 -13.31 6.94
N LYS A 157 -6.76 -13.74 5.69
CA LYS A 157 -7.00 -12.89 4.52
C LYS A 157 -8.45 -12.41 4.41
N ASN A 158 -9.41 -13.15 4.96
CA ASN A 158 -10.81 -12.73 4.96
C ASN A 158 -11.03 -11.58 5.95
N GLU A 159 -10.45 -11.67 7.15
CA GLU A 159 -10.50 -10.59 8.14
C GLU A 159 -9.85 -9.32 7.60
N MET A 160 -8.65 -9.44 7.00
CA MET A 160 -8.00 -8.31 6.34
C MET A 160 -8.89 -7.62 5.30
N LYS A 161 -9.52 -8.41 4.41
CA LYS A 161 -10.41 -7.86 3.38
C LYS A 161 -11.63 -7.15 3.98
N GLN A 162 -12.17 -7.69 5.07
CA GLN A 162 -13.29 -7.07 5.77
C GLN A 162 -12.89 -5.75 6.43
N GLU A 163 -11.73 -5.73 7.10
CA GLU A 163 -11.17 -4.50 7.68
C GLU A 163 -10.84 -3.44 6.62
N GLU A 164 -10.22 -3.83 5.51
CA GLU A 164 -9.93 -2.94 4.39
C GLU A 164 -11.22 -2.36 3.77
N ALA A 165 -12.25 -3.19 3.62
CA ALA A 165 -13.55 -2.75 3.11
C ALA A 165 -14.25 -1.79 4.08
N ALA A 166 -14.19 -2.06 5.39
CA ALA A 166 -14.73 -1.20 6.43
C ALA A 166 -13.99 0.15 6.48
N ALA A 167 -12.65 0.13 6.49
CA ALA A 167 -11.83 1.35 6.47
C ALA A 167 -12.08 2.20 5.22
N LYS A 168 -12.22 1.56 4.04
CA LYS A 168 -12.56 2.26 2.80
C LYS A 168 -13.95 2.91 2.85
N LYS A 169 -14.92 2.24 3.47
CA LYS A 169 -16.27 2.79 3.67
C LYS A 169 -16.25 3.98 4.60
N GLU A 170 -15.52 3.89 5.70
CA GLU A 170 -15.35 4.95 6.68
C GLU A 170 -14.64 6.19 6.10
N ARG A 171 -13.53 6.01 5.37
CA ARG A 171 -12.84 7.11 4.65
C ARG A 171 -13.75 7.79 3.64
N LYS A 172 -14.52 7.01 2.87
CA LYS A 172 -15.48 7.56 1.92
C LYS A 172 -16.58 8.36 2.63
N PHE A 173 -17.02 7.91 3.80
CA PHE A 173 -18.00 8.61 4.62
C PHE A 173 -17.42 9.92 5.17
N SER A 174 -16.21 9.89 5.74
CA SER A 174 -15.51 11.08 6.24
C SER A 174 -15.27 12.11 5.13
N HIS A 175 -14.72 11.69 4.00
CA HIS A 175 -14.48 12.58 2.85
C HIS A 175 -15.77 13.22 2.30
N ASN A 176 -16.88 12.49 2.34
CA ASN A 176 -18.18 13.03 1.94
C ASN A 176 -18.70 14.08 2.93
N ILE A 177 -18.46 13.89 4.24
CA ILE A 177 -18.80 14.87 5.28
C ILE A 177 -17.95 16.13 5.11
N ASP A 178 -16.64 15.97 4.93
CA ASP A 178 -15.71 17.09 4.76
C ASP A 178 -16.10 17.97 3.55
N ALA A 179 -16.41 17.35 2.41
CA ALA A 179 -16.90 18.06 1.24
C ALA A 179 -18.23 18.80 1.48
N SER A 180 -19.14 18.18 2.25
CA SER A 180 -20.42 18.83 2.59
C SER A 180 -20.22 20.03 3.50
N VAL A 181 -19.30 19.91 4.47
CA VAL A 181 -18.94 21.00 5.39
C VAL A 181 -18.23 22.14 4.67
N GLU A 182 -17.32 21.85 3.74
CA GLU A 182 -16.63 22.89 2.95
C GLU A 182 -17.61 23.67 2.07
N ILE A 183 -18.52 22.99 1.35
CA ILE A 183 -19.56 23.62 0.56
C ILE A 183 -20.47 24.49 1.42
N PHE A 184 -20.84 24.00 2.60
CA PHE A 184 -21.68 24.75 3.55
C PHE A 184 -20.98 26.00 4.09
N LYS A 185 -19.66 25.92 4.41
CA LYS A 185 -18.87 27.04 4.90
C LYS A 185 -18.76 28.21 3.94
N LEU A 186 -18.81 27.96 2.63
CA LEU A 186 -18.83 29.02 1.63
C LEU A 186 -20.09 29.90 1.71
N GLY A 187 -21.17 29.37 2.29
CA GLY A 187 -22.38 30.11 2.57
C GLY A 187 -23.34 30.26 1.39
N ALA A 188 -24.59 30.54 1.70
CA ALA A 188 -25.66 30.67 0.70
C ALA A 188 -25.42 31.81 -0.29
N ASP A 189 -24.89 32.94 0.18
CA ASP A 189 -24.63 34.13 -0.65
C ASP A 189 -23.59 33.86 -1.73
N TYR A 190 -22.53 33.12 -1.40
CA TYR A 190 -21.53 32.68 -2.37
C TYR A 190 -22.18 31.87 -3.49
N TRP A 191 -22.95 30.85 -3.17
CA TRP A 191 -23.59 29.97 -4.14
C TRP A 191 -24.68 30.69 -4.95
N THR A 192 -25.38 31.65 -4.34
CA THR A 192 -26.34 32.53 -5.03
C THR A 192 -25.62 33.39 -6.05
N LYS A 193 -24.48 33.97 -5.71
CA LYS A 193 -23.65 34.74 -6.63
C LYS A 193 -23.17 33.90 -7.81
N VAL A 194 -22.58 32.72 -7.53
CA VAL A 194 -22.14 31.79 -8.58
C VAL A 194 -23.29 31.39 -9.51
N CYS A 195 -24.46 31.12 -8.95
CA CYS A 195 -25.67 30.81 -9.73
C CYS A 195 -26.04 31.98 -10.67
N ASN A 196 -26.07 33.21 -10.16
CA ASN A 196 -26.43 34.41 -10.92
C ASN A 196 -25.42 34.70 -12.01
N ASP A 197 -24.12 34.59 -11.71
CA ASP A 197 -23.06 34.88 -12.71
C ASP A 197 -23.12 33.89 -13.86
N LEU A 198 -23.27 32.58 -13.57
CA LEU A 198 -23.38 31.55 -14.59
C LEU A 198 -24.72 31.59 -15.39
N SER A 199 -25.76 32.22 -14.82
CA SER A 199 -27.05 32.41 -15.51
C SER A 199 -27.03 33.52 -16.54
N LYS A 200 -26.23 34.57 -16.31
CA LYS A 200 -26.21 35.79 -17.18
C LYS A 200 -25.69 35.56 -18.59
N GLU A 201 -24.84 34.56 -18.74
CA GLU A 201 -24.07 34.34 -19.98
C GLU A 201 -24.45 33.05 -20.71
N ASP A 202 -25.52 32.37 -20.28
CA ASP A 202 -25.98 31.12 -20.87
C ASP A 202 -24.86 30.02 -20.93
N MET A 203 -23.93 30.08 -19.97
CA MET A 203 -22.66 29.32 -19.97
C MET A 203 -22.86 27.83 -19.67
N LEU A 204 -23.88 27.51 -18.89
CA LEU A 204 -24.19 26.16 -18.47
C LEU A 204 -25.64 25.77 -18.79
N PRO A 205 -25.95 24.48 -18.96
CA PRO A 205 -27.33 24.02 -19.08
C PRO A 205 -28.19 24.53 -17.92
N TYR A 206 -29.42 24.96 -18.21
CA TYR A 206 -30.37 25.47 -17.22
C TYR A 206 -30.51 24.53 -15.99
N GLY A 207 -30.51 23.22 -16.19
CA GLY A 207 -30.60 22.24 -15.10
C GLY A 207 -29.38 22.19 -14.17
N ASP A 208 -28.21 22.63 -14.64
CA ASP A 208 -26.98 22.72 -13.81
C ASP A 208 -27.00 24.02 -13.01
N VAL A 209 -27.41 25.13 -13.62
CA VAL A 209 -27.57 26.41 -12.94
C VAL A 209 -28.66 26.36 -11.87
N ALA A 210 -29.83 25.79 -12.21
CA ALA A 210 -30.92 25.59 -11.24
C ALA A 210 -30.51 24.69 -10.08
N PHE A 211 -29.61 23.73 -10.31
CA PHE A 211 -29.08 22.88 -9.25
C PHE A 211 -28.18 23.66 -8.29
N ILE A 212 -27.30 24.55 -8.78
CA ILE A 212 -26.49 25.43 -7.92
C ILE A 212 -27.39 26.29 -7.03
N GLY A 213 -28.43 26.90 -7.63
CA GLY A 213 -29.43 27.67 -6.88
C GLY A 213 -30.12 26.86 -5.79
N SER A 214 -30.46 25.60 -6.06
CA SER A 214 -31.06 24.71 -5.05
C SER A 214 -30.13 24.42 -3.89
N ILE A 215 -28.83 24.33 -4.12
CA ILE A 215 -27.80 24.19 -3.05
C ILE A 215 -27.76 25.45 -2.18
N ALA A 216 -27.77 26.66 -2.79
CA ALA A 216 -27.82 27.90 -2.05
C ALA A 216 -29.04 27.97 -1.10
N GLU A 217 -30.23 27.59 -1.58
CA GLU A 217 -31.44 27.52 -0.76
C GLU A 217 -31.36 26.45 0.37
N TYR A 218 -30.70 25.32 0.10
CA TYR A 218 -30.45 24.30 1.10
C TYR A 218 -29.60 24.84 2.26
N ILE A 219 -28.51 25.55 1.93
CA ILE A 219 -27.60 26.16 2.89
C ILE A 219 -28.31 27.29 3.66
N LYS A 220 -29.11 28.11 2.99
CA LYS A 220 -29.90 29.16 3.63
C LYS A 220 -30.85 28.64 4.71
N ARG A 221 -31.36 27.41 4.54
CA ARG A 221 -32.17 26.70 5.54
C ARG A 221 -31.35 25.99 6.59
N ASN A 222 -30.05 26.30 6.70
CA ASN A 222 -29.08 25.69 7.63
C ASN A 222 -28.98 24.15 7.48
N SER A 223 -29.13 23.67 6.26
CA SER A 223 -29.05 22.24 5.92
C SER A 223 -27.78 21.93 5.15
N LEU A 224 -27.09 20.85 5.55
CA LEU A 224 -25.89 20.36 4.86
C LEU A 224 -26.30 19.62 3.56
N PRO A 225 -25.68 19.95 2.41
CA PRO A 225 -25.89 19.20 1.18
C PRO A 225 -25.44 17.74 1.33
N SER A 226 -26.18 16.81 0.76
CA SER A 226 -25.79 15.39 0.76
C SER A 226 -24.52 15.14 -0.07
N ALA A 227 -23.82 14.04 0.22
CA ALA A 227 -22.65 13.63 -0.57
C ALA A 227 -22.89 13.56 -2.09
N ALA A 228 -24.07 13.12 -2.50
CA ALA A 228 -24.45 13.06 -3.91
C ALA A 228 -24.62 14.47 -4.52
N GLN A 229 -25.20 15.39 -3.76
CA GLN A 229 -25.33 16.80 -4.16
C GLN A 229 -23.96 17.47 -4.25
N CYS A 230 -23.08 17.27 -3.26
CA CYS A 230 -21.71 17.79 -3.29
C CYS A 230 -20.93 17.29 -4.51
N LYS A 231 -20.98 15.99 -4.79
CA LYS A 231 -20.32 15.40 -5.95
C LYS A 231 -20.84 15.93 -7.29
N ARG A 232 -22.13 16.19 -7.41
CA ARG A 232 -22.71 16.80 -8.59
C ARG A 232 -22.26 18.26 -8.72
N LEU A 233 -22.28 19.02 -7.61
CA LEU A 233 -21.87 20.43 -7.59
C LEU A 233 -20.43 20.59 -8.04
N VAL A 234 -19.50 19.80 -7.47
CA VAL A 234 -18.07 19.83 -7.86
C VAL A 234 -17.90 19.59 -9.35
N LYS A 235 -18.60 18.60 -9.93
CA LYS A 235 -18.53 18.34 -11.39
C LYS A 235 -19.03 19.51 -12.24
N ILE A 236 -20.06 20.22 -11.77
CA ILE A 236 -20.59 21.40 -12.47
C ILE A 236 -19.56 22.54 -12.43
N ILE A 237 -18.94 22.77 -11.26
CA ILE A 237 -17.92 23.79 -11.08
C ILE A 237 -16.68 23.49 -11.93
N GLU A 238 -16.14 22.29 -11.87
CA GLU A 238 -15.01 21.85 -12.72
C GLU A 238 -15.29 22.06 -14.22
N LYS A 239 -16.54 21.84 -14.64
CA LYS A 239 -16.95 22.06 -16.02
C LYS A 239 -17.00 23.55 -16.37
N ALA A 240 -17.42 24.41 -15.45
CA ALA A 240 -17.40 25.85 -15.61
C ALA A 240 -15.97 26.41 -15.66
N GLU A 241 -15.10 25.96 -14.74
CA GLU A 241 -13.67 26.30 -14.70
C GLU A 241 -12.94 25.93 -16.02
N LYS A 242 -13.14 24.69 -16.49
CA LYS A 242 -12.55 24.24 -17.78
C LYS A 242 -12.96 25.05 -18.98
N LYS A 243 -14.09 25.73 -18.90
CA LYS A 243 -14.59 26.63 -19.95
C LYS A 243 -14.21 28.10 -19.71
N GLY A 244 -13.51 28.39 -18.61
CA GLY A 244 -13.09 29.74 -18.24
C GLY A 244 -14.24 30.65 -17.77
N TYR A 245 -15.30 30.06 -17.19
CA TYR A 245 -16.48 30.81 -16.74
C TYR A 245 -16.38 31.29 -15.29
N ILE A 246 -15.52 30.63 -14.49
CA ILE A 246 -15.19 31.00 -13.11
C ILE A 246 -13.72 30.68 -12.82
#